data_27e8b457978b4557a23b9b9c58ee81c4
#
_entry.id   27e8b457978b4557a23b9b9c58ee81c4
#
_cell.length_a   1.000
_cell.length_b   1.000
_cell.length_c   1.000
_cell.angle_alpha   90.00
_cell.angle_beta   90.00
_cell.angle_gamma   90.00
#
_symmetry.space_group_name_H-M   'P 1'
#
loop_
_entity.id
_entity.type
_entity.pdbx_description
1 polymer ?
#
loop_
_entity_poly.entity_id
_entity_poly.type
_entity_poly.pdbx_seq_one_letter_code
_entity_poly.pdbx_strand_id
1 'polypeptide(L)'
;MHRQAIGIDIGGSSIKAAVVDLSRGSLVGERRSVPSPAMSAVSEMLHAMSEAVPEGTENLPAGVTFPGVVVGGTVYTAANVAKSWIGQPLAEPAAAKLKRKVVAINDADAAGLAEVHFGAARGVMGTVLVLSLGTGIGSALFVDGLLVPNTELGHLEFDGMEAEARASGRARLERKLDWDGYITELNYVLNRTHALFWPDLIVLCGGITGDHPNLADDLKVPCQLKLGALRADAGIVGAAFATTLHEGVWIDKQAKVAGK
;
A
#
# COMPACT_ATOMS: atom_id res chain seq x y z
N MET A 1 8.85 2.15 22.89
CA MET A 1 8.48 2.33 21.49
C MET A 1 8.87 3.74 21.06
N HIS A 2 9.43 3.91 19.86
CA HIS A 2 9.64 5.23 19.29
C HIS A 2 8.26 5.89 19.07
N ARG A 3 8.18 7.20 19.35
CA ARG A 3 6.96 7.99 19.12
C ARG A 3 6.86 8.45 17.66
N GLN A 4 7.97 8.40 16.94
CA GLN A 4 8.13 8.79 15.56
C GLN A 4 8.88 7.73 14.78
N ALA A 5 8.59 7.61 13.50
CA ALA A 5 9.33 6.80 12.55
C ALA A 5 9.34 7.47 11.17
N ILE A 6 10.21 7.03 10.29
CA ILE A 6 10.23 7.47 8.91
C ILE A 6 9.38 6.51 8.09
N GLY A 7 8.47 7.05 7.30
CA GLY A 7 7.82 6.31 6.21
C GLY A 7 8.47 6.66 4.89
N ILE A 8 8.81 5.65 4.11
CA ILE A 8 9.36 5.78 2.76
C ILE A 8 8.42 5.03 1.81
N ASP A 9 7.87 5.75 0.85
CA ASP A 9 6.93 5.22 -0.13
C ASP A 9 7.59 5.16 -1.50
N ILE A 10 7.87 3.94 -1.99
CA ILE A 10 8.47 3.70 -3.30
C ILE A 10 7.35 3.59 -4.34
N GLY A 11 7.16 4.66 -5.09
CA GLY A 11 6.27 4.66 -6.25
C GLY A 11 7.00 4.51 -7.58
N GLY A 12 6.27 4.20 -8.64
CA GLY A 12 6.85 4.05 -9.99
C GLY A 12 7.47 5.34 -10.56
N SER A 13 7.02 6.53 -10.13
CA SER A 13 7.51 7.83 -10.62
C SER A 13 8.35 8.58 -9.59
N SER A 14 8.12 8.39 -8.31
CA SER A 14 8.81 9.09 -7.24
C SER A 14 8.87 8.27 -5.97
N ILE A 15 9.96 8.45 -5.22
CA ILE A 15 10.10 7.99 -3.84
C ILE A 15 9.78 9.17 -2.94
N LYS A 16 8.91 8.95 -1.98
CA LYS A 16 8.50 9.97 -1.02
C LYS A 16 8.84 9.52 0.39
N ALA A 17 9.31 10.43 1.22
CA ALA A 17 9.61 10.13 2.61
C ALA A 17 9.24 11.28 3.54
N ALA A 18 8.82 10.94 4.75
CA ALA A 18 8.57 11.90 5.81
C ALA A 18 8.72 11.25 7.18
N VAL A 19 8.93 12.08 8.20
CA VAL A 19 8.76 11.68 9.59
C VAL A 19 7.27 11.64 9.93
N VAL A 20 6.84 10.61 10.63
CA VAL A 20 5.44 10.39 11.04
C VAL A 20 5.35 10.35 12.57
N ASP A 21 4.41 11.09 13.15
CA ASP A 21 3.98 10.92 14.54
C ASP A 21 3.07 9.68 14.64
N LEU A 22 3.58 8.61 15.23
CA LEU A 22 2.90 7.31 15.33
C LEU A 22 1.70 7.32 16.29
N SER A 23 1.51 8.37 17.07
CA SER A 23 0.33 8.52 17.92
C SER A 23 -0.85 9.16 17.21
N ARG A 24 -0.59 9.91 16.14
CA ARG A 24 -1.58 10.67 15.38
C ARG A 24 -1.76 10.21 13.95
N GLY A 25 -0.78 9.48 13.40
CA GLY A 25 -0.77 9.12 11.98
C GLY A 25 -0.61 10.34 11.06
N SER A 26 0.13 11.34 11.50
CA SER A 26 0.34 12.58 10.74
C SER A 26 1.81 12.85 10.49
N LEU A 27 2.11 13.52 9.38
CA LEU A 27 3.47 13.91 9.05
C LEU A 27 3.99 14.95 10.05
N VAL A 28 5.27 14.87 10.36
CA VAL A 28 6.03 15.86 11.14
C VAL A 28 6.98 16.56 10.19
N GLY A 29 6.69 17.81 9.88
CA GLY A 29 7.41 18.57 8.87
C GLY A 29 6.96 18.26 7.44
N GLU A 30 7.81 18.60 6.49
CA GLU A 30 7.51 18.46 5.07
C GLU A 30 7.84 17.06 4.53
N ARG A 31 7.04 16.62 3.56
CA ARG A 31 7.30 15.43 2.77
C ARG A 31 8.37 15.73 1.72
N ARG A 32 9.44 14.98 1.73
CA ARG A 32 10.45 15.01 0.65
C ARG A 32 10.03 14.07 -0.47
N SER A 33 10.40 14.43 -1.70
CA SER A 33 10.14 13.61 -2.88
C SER A 33 11.35 13.66 -3.81
N VAL A 34 11.79 12.50 -4.26
CA VAL A 34 12.83 12.37 -5.29
C VAL A 34 12.29 11.53 -6.45
N PRO A 35 12.75 11.73 -7.68
CA PRO A 35 12.35 10.88 -8.80
C PRO A 35 12.73 9.41 -8.54
N SER A 36 11.83 8.47 -8.84
CA SER A 36 12.20 7.06 -8.87
C SER A 36 13.11 6.81 -10.07
N PRO A 37 14.27 6.16 -9.86
CA PRO A 37 15.10 5.77 -10.98
C PRO A 37 14.32 4.76 -11.85
N ALA A 38 14.14 5.06 -13.12
CA ALA A 38 13.36 4.22 -14.03
C ALA A 38 14.04 2.87 -14.24
N MET A 39 13.31 1.76 -14.05
CA MET A 39 13.79 0.38 -14.32
C MET A 39 15.15 0.05 -13.66
N SER A 40 15.46 0.68 -12.54
CA SER A 40 16.80 0.71 -11.96
C SER A 40 17.19 -0.54 -11.19
N ALA A 41 18.51 -0.73 -11.12
CA ALA A 41 19.15 -1.70 -10.23
C ALA A 41 18.83 -1.39 -8.75
N VAL A 42 18.88 -2.42 -7.91
CA VAL A 42 18.67 -2.31 -6.45
C VAL A 42 19.48 -1.18 -5.82
N SER A 43 20.74 -1.02 -6.24
CA SER A 43 21.66 0.01 -5.70
C SER A 43 21.21 1.44 -5.98
N GLU A 44 20.65 1.72 -7.16
CA GLU A 44 20.17 3.05 -7.53
C GLU A 44 18.91 3.42 -6.74
N MET A 45 18.01 2.46 -6.56
CA MET A 45 16.81 2.66 -5.74
C MET A 45 17.18 2.92 -4.27
N LEU A 46 18.12 2.17 -3.71
CA LEU A 46 18.62 2.39 -2.36
C LEU A 46 19.29 3.77 -2.20
N HIS A 47 19.97 4.25 -3.25
CA HIS A 47 20.55 5.59 -3.25
C HIS A 47 19.43 6.66 -3.23
N ALA A 48 18.49 6.58 -4.14
CA ALA A 48 17.36 7.52 -4.19
C ALA A 48 16.52 7.50 -2.89
N MET A 49 16.31 6.32 -2.28
CA MET A 49 15.70 6.24 -0.96
C MET A 49 16.48 7.03 0.09
N SER A 50 17.82 6.94 0.08
CA SER A 50 18.63 7.67 1.06
C SER A 50 18.59 9.19 0.86
N GLU A 51 18.40 9.67 -0.35
CA GLU A 51 18.22 11.09 -0.65
C GLU A 51 16.84 11.62 -0.23
N ALA A 52 15.81 10.75 -0.27
CA ALA A 52 14.47 11.11 0.17
C ALA A 52 14.34 11.23 1.69
N VAL A 53 15.19 10.55 2.47
CA VAL A 53 15.11 10.55 3.94
C VAL A 53 15.41 11.95 4.49
N PRO A 54 14.57 12.50 5.40
CA PRO A 54 14.85 13.79 6.05
C PRO A 54 16.12 13.75 6.91
N GLU A 55 16.90 14.81 6.88
CA GLU A 55 18.09 14.99 7.71
C GLU A 55 17.74 15.12 9.21
N GLY A 56 18.68 14.80 10.09
CA GLY A 56 18.48 14.90 11.54
C GLY A 56 17.57 13.80 12.11
N THR A 57 17.38 12.71 11.37
CA THR A 57 16.47 11.60 11.74
C THR A 57 17.18 10.27 11.96
N GLU A 58 18.49 10.29 12.22
CA GLU A 58 19.38 9.10 12.25
C GLU A 58 18.96 8.07 13.29
N ASN A 59 18.31 8.52 14.38
CA ASN A 59 17.86 7.65 15.48
C ASN A 59 16.47 7.07 15.30
N LEU A 60 15.76 7.41 14.20
CA LEU A 60 14.41 6.92 13.95
C LEU A 60 14.46 5.64 13.11
N PRO A 61 13.62 4.64 13.41
CA PRO A 61 13.42 3.50 12.52
C PRO A 61 12.71 3.95 11.24
N ALA A 62 12.83 3.16 10.18
CA ALA A 62 12.15 3.44 8.92
C ALA A 62 11.31 2.24 8.47
N GLY A 63 10.14 2.54 7.92
CA GLY A 63 9.35 1.60 7.11
C GLY A 63 9.46 1.99 5.64
N VAL A 64 9.52 0.98 4.77
CA VAL A 64 9.66 1.16 3.32
C VAL A 64 8.56 0.38 2.63
N THR A 65 7.77 1.05 1.77
CA THR A 65 6.84 0.34 0.90
C THR A 65 7.54 -0.19 -0.35
N PHE A 66 6.96 -1.23 -0.92
CA PHE A 66 7.35 -1.72 -2.24
C PHE A 66 6.11 -2.13 -3.03
N PRO A 67 6.01 -1.77 -4.33
CA PRO A 67 4.87 -2.13 -5.18
C PRO A 67 4.97 -3.60 -5.61
N GLY A 68 4.57 -4.49 -4.72
CA GLY A 68 4.60 -5.94 -4.90
C GLY A 68 4.64 -6.68 -3.57
N VAL A 69 4.56 -8.00 -3.64
CA VAL A 69 4.58 -8.91 -2.49
C VAL A 69 5.93 -8.85 -1.79
N VAL A 70 5.90 -8.57 -0.48
CA VAL A 70 7.08 -8.56 0.39
C VAL A 70 6.86 -9.52 1.56
N VAL A 71 7.75 -10.51 1.70
CA VAL A 71 7.69 -11.48 2.81
C VAL A 71 9.05 -11.55 3.48
N GLY A 72 9.09 -11.32 4.80
CA GLY A 72 10.34 -11.34 5.57
C GLY A 72 11.40 -10.36 5.04
N GLY A 73 10.96 -9.22 4.48
CA GLY A 73 11.86 -8.21 3.92
C GLY A 73 12.42 -8.53 2.53
N THR A 74 11.98 -9.64 1.90
CA THR A 74 12.35 -10.06 0.54
C THR A 74 11.19 -9.80 -0.42
N VAL A 75 11.49 -9.33 -1.63
CA VAL A 75 10.54 -9.06 -2.71
C VAL A 75 10.23 -10.35 -3.47
N TYR A 76 8.95 -10.66 -3.67
CA TYR A 76 8.50 -11.85 -4.43
C TYR A 76 7.79 -11.51 -5.74
N THR A 77 7.16 -10.34 -5.82
CA THR A 77 6.60 -9.82 -7.07
C THR A 77 7.01 -8.36 -7.25
N ALA A 78 6.91 -7.86 -8.48
CA ALA A 78 7.28 -6.47 -8.78
C ALA A 78 6.30 -5.90 -9.82
N ALA A 79 5.48 -4.94 -9.40
CA ALA A 79 4.58 -4.18 -10.25
C ALA A 79 5.17 -2.80 -10.54
N ASN A 80 5.22 -2.40 -11.82
CA ASN A 80 5.68 -1.06 -12.24
C ASN A 80 7.13 -0.68 -11.84
N VAL A 81 7.94 -1.65 -11.42
CA VAL A 81 9.38 -1.54 -11.14
C VAL A 81 10.13 -2.68 -11.81
N ALA A 82 11.46 -2.61 -11.81
CA ALA A 82 12.28 -3.64 -12.47
C ALA A 82 12.03 -5.04 -11.88
N LYS A 83 11.79 -6.02 -12.72
CA LYS A 83 11.61 -7.43 -12.29
C LYS A 83 12.86 -8.06 -11.69
N SER A 84 14.02 -7.43 -11.85
CA SER A 84 15.26 -7.82 -11.17
C SER A 84 15.18 -7.75 -9.64
N TRP A 85 14.16 -7.10 -9.10
CA TRP A 85 13.86 -7.09 -7.66
C TRP A 85 13.31 -8.43 -7.14
N ILE A 86 12.74 -9.27 -8.00
CA ILE A 86 12.15 -10.54 -7.58
C ILE A 86 13.25 -11.45 -7.03
N GLY A 87 13.05 -11.92 -5.80
CA GLY A 87 14.01 -12.70 -5.03
C GLY A 87 15.07 -11.88 -4.30
N GLN A 88 15.08 -10.54 -4.45
CA GLN A 88 16.05 -9.69 -3.78
C GLN A 88 15.59 -9.28 -2.37
N PRO A 89 16.49 -9.24 -1.39
CA PRO A 89 16.21 -8.64 -0.10
C PRO A 89 16.06 -7.13 -0.28
N LEU A 90 15.07 -6.52 0.37
CA LEU A 90 14.87 -5.08 0.42
C LEU A 90 15.21 -4.52 1.81
N ALA A 91 14.73 -5.15 2.87
CA ALA A 91 14.87 -4.61 4.23
C ALA A 91 16.31 -4.53 4.69
N GLU A 92 17.11 -5.58 4.49
CA GLU A 92 18.50 -5.64 4.95
C GLU A 92 19.43 -4.65 4.23
N PRO A 93 19.45 -4.58 2.88
CA PRO A 93 20.24 -3.57 2.17
C PRO A 93 19.78 -2.13 2.47
N ALA A 94 18.48 -1.90 2.65
CA ALA A 94 17.95 -0.60 3.05
C ALA A 94 18.43 -0.24 4.47
N ALA A 95 18.42 -1.19 5.42
CA ALA A 95 18.92 -0.97 6.77
C ALA A 95 20.41 -0.63 6.78
N ALA A 96 21.21 -1.33 5.99
CA ALA A 96 22.65 -1.07 5.83
C ALA A 96 22.90 0.33 5.22
N LYS A 97 22.16 0.69 4.15
CA LYS A 97 22.29 1.97 3.47
C LYS A 97 21.88 3.14 4.35
N LEU A 98 20.75 3.00 5.06
CA LEU A 98 20.18 4.06 5.91
C LEU A 98 20.76 4.05 7.34
N LYS A 99 21.57 3.08 7.71
CA LYS A 99 22.19 2.88 9.04
C LYS A 99 21.14 2.91 10.19
N ARG A 100 20.01 2.23 9.99
CA ARG A 100 18.89 2.16 10.94
C ARG A 100 18.08 0.89 10.77
N LYS A 101 17.22 0.55 11.74
CA LYS A 101 16.27 -0.53 11.58
C LYS A 101 15.29 -0.18 10.45
N VAL A 102 15.10 -1.11 9.51
CA VAL A 102 14.14 -0.97 8.40
C VAL A 102 13.19 -2.15 8.39
N VAL A 103 11.91 -1.85 8.15
CA VAL A 103 10.84 -2.83 7.86
C VAL A 103 10.38 -2.57 6.43
N ALA A 104 10.28 -3.62 5.62
CA ALA A 104 9.73 -3.53 4.26
C ALA A 104 8.34 -4.16 4.21
N ILE A 105 7.42 -3.54 3.48
CA ILE A 105 6.01 -3.92 3.39
C ILE A 105 5.47 -3.63 1.98
N ASN A 106 4.45 -4.38 1.55
CA ASN A 106 3.68 -4.05 0.34
C ASN A 106 3.05 -2.65 0.44
N ASP A 107 2.94 -1.92 -0.65
CA ASP A 107 2.43 -0.53 -0.69
C ASP A 107 0.94 -0.44 -0.35
N ALA A 108 0.12 -1.37 -0.83
CA ALA A 108 -1.30 -1.43 -0.50
C ALA A 108 -1.53 -1.83 0.97
N ASP A 109 -0.75 -2.79 1.50
CA ASP A 109 -0.78 -3.15 2.91
C ASP A 109 -0.43 -1.95 3.80
N ALA A 110 0.57 -1.17 3.41
CA ALA A 110 0.92 0.06 4.13
C ALA A 110 -0.22 1.07 4.11
N ALA A 111 -0.80 1.35 2.94
CA ALA A 111 -1.95 2.26 2.84
C ALA A 111 -3.13 1.75 3.68
N GLY A 112 -3.38 0.44 3.68
CA GLY A 112 -4.39 -0.19 4.52
C GLY A 112 -4.14 0.00 6.01
N LEU A 113 -2.92 -0.23 6.49
CA LEU A 113 -2.53 0.00 7.88
C LEU A 113 -2.81 1.45 8.31
N ALA A 114 -2.48 2.40 7.46
CA ALA A 114 -2.74 3.80 7.73
C ALA A 114 -4.24 4.10 7.89
N GLU A 115 -5.07 3.59 6.98
CA GLU A 115 -6.52 3.81 7.01
C GLU A 115 -7.20 3.10 8.19
N VAL A 116 -6.73 1.90 8.59
CA VAL A 116 -7.30 1.15 9.72
C VAL A 116 -6.92 1.77 11.05
N HIS A 117 -5.70 2.28 11.20
CA HIS A 117 -5.24 2.82 12.49
C HIS A 117 -5.54 4.31 12.66
N PHE A 118 -5.54 5.09 11.57
CA PHE A 118 -5.62 6.55 11.64
C PHE A 118 -6.70 7.16 10.73
N GLY A 119 -7.21 6.41 9.77
CA GLY A 119 -8.06 6.93 8.70
C GLY A 119 -9.51 6.45 8.73
N ALA A 120 -10.06 6.21 7.55
CA ALA A 120 -11.48 5.95 7.29
C ALA A 120 -12.02 4.67 7.93
N ALA A 121 -11.14 3.68 8.21
CA ALA A 121 -11.50 2.42 8.84
C ALA A 121 -11.16 2.36 10.34
N ARG A 122 -10.75 3.48 10.94
CA ARG A 122 -10.36 3.51 12.36
C ARG A 122 -11.51 3.06 13.26
N GLY A 123 -11.24 2.05 14.10
CA GLY A 123 -12.18 1.50 15.08
C GLY A 123 -13.26 0.59 14.47
N VAL A 124 -13.17 0.27 13.18
CA VAL A 124 -14.05 -0.71 12.55
C VAL A 124 -13.54 -2.11 12.86
N MET A 125 -14.42 -2.94 13.44
CA MET A 125 -14.18 -4.36 13.68
C MET A 125 -14.78 -5.18 12.53
N GLY A 126 -14.44 -6.47 12.47
CA GLY A 126 -14.87 -7.34 11.38
C GLY A 126 -13.93 -7.32 10.19
N THR A 127 -14.45 -7.57 9.01
CA THR A 127 -13.68 -7.65 7.77
C THR A 127 -13.64 -6.29 7.08
N VAL A 128 -12.44 -5.72 6.95
CA VAL A 128 -12.21 -4.46 6.23
C VAL A 128 -11.34 -4.73 5.01
N LEU A 129 -11.79 -4.26 3.85
CA LEU A 129 -11.04 -4.32 2.61
C LEU A 129 -10.64 -2.90 2.19
N VAL A 130 -9.34 -2.66 2.05
CA VAL A 130 -8.81 -1.40 1.50
C VAL A 130 -8.33 -1.66 0.09
N LEU A 131 -8.83 -0.88 -0.87
CA LEU A 131 -8.45 -0.97 -2.29
C LEU A 131 -7.80 0.33 -2.73
N SER A 132 -6.57 0.24 -3.21
CA SER A 132 -5.83 1.36 -3.77
C SER A 132 -6.02 1.41 -5.29
N LEU A 133 -6.77 2.41 -5.77
CA LEU A 133 -7.09 2.62 -7.18
C LEU A 133 -6.07 3.58 -7.81
N GLY A 134 -5.07 3.01 -8.45
CA GLY A 134 -3.98 3.74 -9.10
C GLY A 134 -3.69 3.20 -10.50
N THR A 135 -2.41 2.99 -10.82
CA THR A 135 -1.98 2.32 -12.06
C THR A 135 -2.55 0.90 -12.12
N GLY A 136 -2.56 0.18 -11.00
CA GLY A 136 -3.25 -1.09 -10.80
C GLY A 136 -4.36 -0.97 -9.75
N ILE A 137 -4.79 -2.11 -9.22
CA ILE A 137 -5.64 -2.22 -8.04
C ILE A 137 -4.85 -2.96 -6.96
N GLY A 138 -4.27 -2.21 -6.02
CA GLY A 138 -3.68 -2.79 -4.81
C GLY A 138 -4.77 -3.12 -3.78
N SER A 139 -4.52 -4.10 -2.93
CA SER A 139 -5.48 -4.52 -1.91
C SER A 139 -4.84 -4.83 -0.57
N ALA A 140 -5.51 -4.50 0.52
CA ALA A 140 -5.16 -4.92 1.87
C ALA A 140 -6.41 -5.39 2.60
N LEU A 141 -6.35 -6.57 3.20
CA LEU A 141 -7.45 -7.20 3.90
C LEU A 141 -7.15 -7.22 5.39
N PHE A 142 -8.15 -6.87 6.19
CA PHE A 142 -8.07 -6.87 7.65
C PHE A 142 -9.22 -7.67 8.24
N VAL A 143 -8.92 -8.37 9.34
CA VAL A 143 -9.93 -9.02 10.19
C VAL A 143 -9.69 -8.53 11.61
N ASP A 144 -10.69 -7.86 12.21
CA ASP A 144 -10.60 -7.25 13.54
C ASP A 144 -9.37 -6.37 13.74
N GLY A 145 -9.03 -5.58 12.70
CA GLY A 145 -7.87 -4.69 12.70
C GLY A 145 -6.52 -5.39 12.43
N LEU A 146 -6.49 -6.71 12.27
CA LEU A 146 -5.28 -7.48 11.96
C LEU A 146 -5.13 -7.63 10.44
N LEU A 147 -3.97 -7.27 9.92
CA LEU A 147 -3.65 -7.37 8.50
C LEU A 147 -3.48 -8.84 8.06
N VAL A 148 -4.16 -9.22 6.99
CA VAL A 148 -3.83 -10.40 6.18
C VAL A 148 -2.89 -9.94 5.07
N PRO A 149 -1.56 -10.13 5.20
CA PRO A 149 -0.60 -9.45 4.36
C PRO A 149 -0.55 -9.98 2.94
N ASN A 150 -0.15 -9.09 2.02
CA ASN A 150 0.12 -9.42 0.62
C ASN A 150 -1.09 -10.05 -0.09
N THR A 151 -2.26 -9.46 0.04
CA THR A 151 -3.40 -9.81 -0.81
C THR A 151 -3.28 -9.09 -2.16
N GLU A 152 -3.42 -9.83 -3.23
CA GLU A 152 -3.28 -9.33 -4.61
C GLU A 152 -4.63 -9.47 -5.34
N LEU A 153 -5.71 -8.87 -4.75
CA LEU A 153 -7.07 -9.03 -5.27
C LEU A 153 -7.30 -8.31 -6.61
N GLY A 154 -6.41 -7.40 -6.99
CA GLY A 154 -6.41 -6.78 -8.32
C GLY A 154 -6.22 -7.80 -9.44
N HIS A 155 -5.58 -8.93 -9.15
CA HIS A 155 -5.38 -10.04 -10.09
C HIS A 155 -6.50 -11.09 -10.11
N LEU A 156 -7.59 -10.87 -9.33
CA LEU A 156 -8.77 -11.74 -9.46
C LEU A 156 -9.38 -11.60 -10.85
N GLU A 157 -9.57 -12.74 -11.50
CA GLU A 157 -10.23 -12.80 -12.81
C GLU A 157 -11.75 -12.88 -12.64
N PHE A 158 -12.45 -11.98 -13.30
CA PHE A 158 -13.89 -11.98 -13.45
C PHE A 158 -14.25 -11.98 -14.93
N ASP A 159 -14.93 -13.03 -15.39
CA ASP A 159 -15.29 -13.23 -16.80
C ASP A 159 -14.09 -13.11 -17.75
N GLY A 160 -12.96 -13.74 -17.39
CA GLY A 160 -11.74 -13.79 -18.19
C GLY A 160 -10.94 -12.50 -18.26
N MET A 161 -11.20 -11.54 -17.36
CA MET A 161 -10.45 -10.29 -17.26
C MET A 161 -10.09 -10.01 -15.80
N GLU A 162 -8.82 -9.70 -15.53
CA GLU A 162 -8.38 -9.29 -14.19
C GLU A 162 -9.09 -8.01 -13.73
N ALA A 163 -9.35 -7.92 -12.42
CA ALA A 163 -10.01 -6.76 -11.81
C ALA A 163 -9.28 -5.45 -12.14
N GLU A 164 -7.94 -5.44 -12.09
CA GLU A 164 -7.17 -4.23 -12.41
C GLU A 164 -7.17 -3.88 -13.89
N ALA A 165 -7.21 -4.87 -14.80
CA ALA A 165 -7.37 -4.63 -16.24
C ALA A 165 -8.76 -4.08 -16.57
N ARG A 166 -9.73 -4.31 -15.68
CA ARG A 166 -11.11 -3.83 -15.82
C ARG A 166 -11.29 -2.42 -15.25
N ALA A 167 -10.82 -2.16 -14.03
CA ALA A 167 -11.21 -0.99 -13.24
C ALA A 167 -10.05 -0.26 -12.53
N SER A 168 -8.79 -0.42 -12.95
CA SER A 168 -7.71 0.46 -12.47
C SER A 168 -7.78 1.83 -13.13
N GLY A 169 -7.05 2.80 -12.58
CA GLY A 169 -6.88 4.11 -13.21
C GLY A 169 -6.21 4.03 -14.58
N ARG A 170 -5.24 3.12 -14.76
CA ARG A 170 -4.65 2.82 -16.07
C ARG A 170 -5.70 2.27 -17.04
N ALA A 171 -6.48 1.29 -16.61
CA ALA A 171 -7.52 0.68 -17.45
C ALA A 171 -8.54 1.72 -17.92
N ARG A 172 -8.91 2.69 -17.06
CA ARG A 172 -9.79 3.80 -17.45
C ARG A 172 -9.22 4.58 -18.64
N LEU A 173 -7.93 4.92 -18.61
CA LEU A 173 -7.27 5.69 -19.67
C LEU A 173 -7.08 4.88 -20.95
N GLU A 174 -6.57 3.65 -20.85
CA GLU A 174 -6.29 2.77 -22.00
C GLU A 174 -7.56 2.34 -22.72
N ARG A 175 -8.62 2.05 -21.97
CA ARG A 175 -9.94 1.70 -22.50
C ARG A 175 -10.79 2.92 -22.86
N LYS A 176 -10.28 4.15 -22.61
CA LYS A 176 -10.95 5.42 -22.89
C LYS A 176 -12.35 5.51 -22.25
N LEU A 177 -12.47 5.00 -21.01
CA LEU A 177 -13.73 5.06 -20.29
C LEU A 177 -13.97 6.49 -19.79
N ASP A 178 -15.15 7.01 -20.04
CA ASP A 178 -15.68 8.16 -19.29
C ASP A 178 -15.97 7.75 -17.84
N TRP A 179 -16.43 8.68 -17.02
CA TRP A 179 -16.70 8.38 -15.62
C TRP A 179 -17.84 7.38 -15.44
N ASP A 180 -18.90 7.44 -16.23
CA ASP A 180 -20.02 6.51 -16.14
C ASP A 180 -19.61 5.08 -16.49
N GLY A 181 -18.83 4.93 -17.55
CA GLY A 181 -18.25 3.66 -17.95
C GLY A 181 -17.29 3.10 -16.90
N TYR A 182 -16.43 3.96 -16.31
CA TYR A 182 -15.53 3.56 -15.26
C TYR A 182 -16.27 3.13 -13.98
N ILE A 183 -17.28 3.90 -13.54
CA ILE A 183 -18.12 3.58 -12.37
C ILE A 183 -18.83 2.25 -12.59
N THR A 184 -19.31 1.97 -13.80
CA THR A 184 -19.92 0.67 -14.15
C THR A 184 -18.96 -0.48 -13.94
N GLU A 185 -17.74 -0.38 -14.46
CA GLU A 185 -16.72 -1.42 -14.32
C GLU A 185 -16.25 -1.58 -12.87
N LEU A 186 -16.05 -0.47 -12.15
CA LEU A 186 -15.66 -0.51 -10.75
C LEU A 186 -16.76 -1.10 -9.88
N ASN A 187 -18.03 -0.74 -10.10
CA ASN A 187 -19.18 -1.36 -9.43
C ASN A 187 -19.20 -2.88 -9.66
N TYR A 188 -18.94 -3.33 -10.89
CA TYR A 188 -18.87 -4.75 -11.17
C TYR A 188 -17.77 -5.42 -10.33
N VAL A 189 -16.54 -4.89 -10.34
CA VAL A 189 -15.42 -5.45 -9.57
C VAL A 189 -15.73 -5.46 -8.07
N LEU A 190 -16.24 -4.36 -7.52
CA LEU A 190 -16.54 -4.25 -6.09
C LEU A 190 -17.62 -5.24 -5.64
N ASN A 191 -18.69 -5.40 -6.42
CA ASN A 191 -19.76 -6.36 -6.09
C ASN A 191 -19.28 -7.82 -6.21
N ARG A 192 -18.43 -8.15 -7.19
CA ARG A 192 -17.82 -9.48 -7.28
C ARG A 192 -16.89 -9.75 -6.10
N THR A 193 -16.06 -8.77 -5.74
CA THR A 193 -15.18 -8.86 -4.58
C THR A 193 -15.98 -8.96 -3.27
N HIS A 194 -17.04 -8.16 -3.12
CA HIS A 194 -17.94 -8.27 -1.96
C HIS A 194 -18.53 -9.67 -1.84
N ALA A 195 -19.01 -10.27 -2.91
CA ALA A 195 -19.59 -11.61 -2.90
C ALA A 195 -18.60 -12.70 -2.45
N LEU A 196 -17.28 -12.49 -2.58
CA LEU A 196 -16.24 -13.42 -2.16
C LEU A 196 -15.81 -13.23 -0.70
N PHE A 197 -15.73 -12.00 -0.21
CA PHE A 197 -15.11 -11.66 1.07
C PHE A 197 -16.08 -11.18 2.14
N TRP A 198 -17.29 -10.77 1.77
CA TRP A 198 -18.33 -10.22 2.67
C TRP A 198 -17.77 -9.18 3.66
N PRO A 199 -17.08 -8.14 3.17
CA PRO A 199 -16.52 -7.13 4.05
C PRO A 199 -17.61 -6.28 4.71
N ASP A 200 -17.36 -5.89 5.96
CA ASP A 200 -18.20 -4.90 6.68
C ASP A 200 -17.95 -3.49 6.14
N LEU A 201 -16.74 -3.22 5.69
CA LEU A 201 -16.33 -1.94 5.11
C LEU A 201 -15.37 -2.14 3.93
N ILE A 202 -15.60 -1.42 2.84
CA ILE A 202 -14.62 -1.19 1.79
C ILE A 202 -14.13 0.26 1.87
N VAL A 203 -12.81 0.46 1.87
CA VAL A 203 -12.17 1.78 1.77
C VAL A 203 -11.49 1.88 0.41
N LEU A 204 -11.83 2.91 -0.35
CA LEU A 204 -11.18 3.23 -1.62
C LEU A 204 -10.16 4.34 -1.41
N CYS A 205 -8.93 4.12 -1.82
CA CYS A 205 -7.85 5.11 -1.81
C CYS A 205 -7.12 5.13 -3.17
N GLY A 206 -6.03 5.88 -3.26
CA GLY A 206 -5.25 6.01 -4.51
C GLY A 206 -5.66 7.22 -5.36
N GLY A 207 -4.98 7.40 -6.50
CA GLY A 207 -5.11 8.61 -7.32
C GLY A 207 -6.52 8.89 -7.83
N ILE A 208 -7.25 7.85 -8.21
CA ILE A 208 -8.64 7.97 -8.73
C ILE A 208 -9.57 8.68 -7.73
N THR A 209 -9.38 8.47 -6.43
CA THR A 209 -10.23 9.15 -5.42
C THR A 209 -9.97 10.64 -5.31
N GLY A 210 -8.80 11.10 -5.76
CA GLY A 210 -8.49 12.53 -5.89
C GLY A 210 -9.10 13.14 -7.15
N ASP A 211 -9.12 12.37 -8.25
CA ASP A 211 -9.70 12.81 -9.54
C ASP A 211 -11.24 12.86 -9.48
N HIS A 212 -11.86 12.02 -8.66
CA HIS A 212 -13.31 11.93 -8.47
C HIS A 212 -13.68 11.88 -6.97
N PRO A 213 -13.75 13.04 -6.29
CA PRO A 213 -13.95 13.10 -4.84
C PRO A 213 -15.28 12.54 -4.33
N ASN A 214 -16.28 12.41 -5.19
CA ASN A 214 -17.60 11.87 -4.87
C ASN A 214 -17.76 10.39 -5.30
N LEU A 215 -16.67 9.72 -5.64
CA LEU A 215 -16.70 8.35 -6.18
C LEU A 215 -17.51 7.38 -5.31
N ALA A 216 -17.46 7.50 -4.00
CA ALA A 216 -18.19 6.61 -3.10
C ALA A 216 -19.72 6.78 -3.22
N ASP A 217 -20.22 7.96 -3.58
CA ASP A 217 -21.66 8.25 -3.72
C ASP A 217 -22.24 7.65 -5.02
N ASP A 218 -21.37 7.49 -6.03
CA ASP A 218 -21.76 6.94 -7.35
C ASP A 218 -21.73 5.40 -7.37
N LEU A 219 -21.10 4.78 -6.38
CA LEU A 219 -20.91 3.34 -6.29
C LEU A 219 -22.02 2.67 -5.45
N LYS A 220 -22.41 1.46 -5.86
CA LYS A 220 -23.48 0.67 -5.20
C LYS A 220 -22.94 -0.70 -4.80
N VAL A 221 -22.58 -0.86 -3.53
CA VAL A 221 -22.07 -2.10 -2.95
C VAL A 221 -22.88 -2.46 -1.71
N PRO A 222 -23.16 -3.75 -1.42
CA PRO A 222 -23.99 -4.18 -0.28
C PRO A 222 -23.32 -4.07 1.10
N CYS A 223 -22.30 -3.23 1.28
CA CYS A 223 -21.63 -2.96 2.54
C CYS A 223 -21.33 -1.46 2.68
N GLN A 224 -20.73 -1.06 3.80
CA GLN A 224 -20.25 0.32 3.92
C GLN A 224 -19.11 0.58 2.93
N LEU A 225 -19.15 1.75 2.28
CA LEU A 225 -18.11 2.21 1.37
C LEU A 225 -17.65 3.61 1.79
N LYS A 226 -16.34 3.80 1.89
CA LYS A 226 -15.74 5.09 2.26
C LYS A 226 -14.54 5.40 1.38
N LEU A 227 -14.23 6.69 1.20
CA LEU A 227 -12.95 7.12 0.66
C LEU A 227 -11.91 7.20 1.77
N GLY A 228 -10.66 6.86 1.43
CA GLY A 228 -9.54 6.95 2.34
C GLY A 228 -9.30 8.39 2.83
N ALA A 229 -9.05 8.53 4.12
CA ALA A 229 -8.86 9.82 4.77
C ALA A 229 -7.44 10.39 4.61
N LEU A 230 -6.43 9.51 4.49
CA LEU A 230 -5.01 9.90 4.47
C LEU A 230 -4.48 10.21 3.07
N ARG A 231 -5.26 9.93 2.03
CA ARG A 231 -4.98 10.31 0.65
C ARG A 231 -3.53 9.94 0.22
N ALA A 232 -2.77 10.94 -0.26
CA ALA A 232 -1.41 10.75 -0.77
C ALA A 232 -0.36 10.41 0.31
N ASP A 233 -0.71 10.51 1.59
CA ASP A 233 0.20 10.22 2.70
C ASP A 233 0.00 8.81 3.28
N ALA A 234 -1.03 8.08 2.85
CA ALA A 234 -1.37 6.76 3.38
C ALA A 234 -0.19 5.76 3.32
N GLY A 235 0.52 5.67 2.18
CA GLY A 235 1.69 4.80 2.04
C GLY A 235 2.81 5.15 3.02
N ILE A 236 3.11 6.45 3.17
CA ILE A 236 4.15 6.96 4.09
C ILE A 236 3.76 6.67 5.55
N VAL A 237 2.53 7.00 5.94
CA VAL A 237 2.03 6.81 7.31
C VAL A 237 2.00 5.33 7.67
N GLY A 238 1.50 4.49 6.78
CA GLY A 238 1.45 3.04 6.98
C GLY A 238 2.82 2.38 7.03
N ALA A 239 3.74 2.79 6.15
CA ALA A 239 5.13 2.33 6.19
C ALA A 239 5.79 2.66 7.55
N ALA A 240 5.66 3.91 8.02
CA ALA A 240 6.16 4.30 9.33
C ALA A 240 5.52 3.48 10.46
N PHE A 241 4.19 3.28 10.41
CA PHE A 241 3.47 2.50 11.42
C PHE A 241 3.90 1.03 11.42
N ALA A 242 4.24 0.45 10.27
CA ALA A 242 4.72 -0.93 10.19
C ALA A 242 5.97 -1.19 11.06
N THR A 243 6.75 -0.16 11.39
CA THR A 243 7.91 -0.28 12.31
C THR A 243 7.51 -0.63 13.75
N THR A 244 6.25 -0.46 14.13
CA THR A 244 5.72 -0.80 15.45
C THR A 244 5.20 -2.22 15.55
N LEU A 245 4.96 -2.85 14.43
CA LEU A 245 4.44 -4.21 14.38
C LEU A 245 5.57 -5.19 14.74
N HIS A 246 5.29 -6.06 15.72
CA HIS A 246 6.23 -7.12 16.07
C HIS A 246 6.09 -8.29 15.09
N GLU A 247 7.18 -8.99 14.82
CA GLU A 247 7.15 -10.29 14.15
C GLU A 247 6.14 -11.19 14.89
N GLY A 248 5.04 -11.55 14.21
CA GLY A 248 3.93 -12.33 14.80
C GLY A 248 2.56 -11.66 14.81
N VAL A 249 2.48 -10.34 14.55
CA VAL A 249 1.19 -9.66 14.28
C VAL A 249 0.72 -9.93 12.84
N TRP A 250 1.64 -10.36 11.99
CA TRP A 250 1.35 -10.96 10.68
C TRP A 250 1.20 -12.48 10.89
N ILE A 251 0.29 -13.10 10.18
CA ILE A 251 0.33 -14.57 10.04
C ILE A 251 1.67 -14.88 9.38
N ASP A 252 2.66 -15.28 10.19
CA ASP A 252 4.03 -15.54 9.71
C ASP A 252 4.00 -16.72 8.73
N LYS A 253 3.98 -16.40 7.44
CA LYS A 253 4.02 -17.40 6.37
C LYS A 253 5.37 -18.13 6.32
N GLN A 254 6.44 -17.58 6.92
CA GLN A 254 7.76 -18.23 6.93
C GLN A 254 7.86 -19.40 7.91
N ALA A 255 7.18 -19.36 9.05
CA ALA A 255 7.22 -20.46 10.01
C ALA A 255 6.68 -21.80 9.45
N LYS A 256 5.88 -21.75 8.37
CA LYS A 256 5.32 -22.95 7.72
C LYS A 256 6.18 -23.52 6.59
N VAL A 257 7.13 -22.77 6.06
CA VAL A 257 8.00 -23.23 4.94
C VAL A 257 9.28 -23.90 5.45
N ALA A 258 9.74 -23.54 6.64
CA ALA A 258 10.92 -24.13 7.28
C ALA A 258 10.67 -25.50 7.93
N GLY A 259 9.45 -26.00 7.92
CA GLY A 259 9.03 -27.27 8.54
C GLY A 259 8.70 -28.40 7.56
N LYS A 260 9.23 -28.38 6.31
CA LYS A 260 9.15 -29.50 5.36
C LYS A 260 10.51 -29.94 4.93
#